data_3fe6c6abc9e077ded322d37c44fbdb2a
#
_entry.id   3fe6c6abc9e077ded322d37c44fbdb2a
#
_cell.length_a   1.000
_cell.length_b   1.000
_cell.length_c   1.000
_cell.angle_alpha   90.00
_cell.angle_beta   90.00
_cell.angle_gamma   90.00
#
_symmetry.space_group_name_H-M   'P 1'
#
loop_
_entity.id
_entity.type
_entity.pdbx_description
1 polymer ?
#
loop_
_entity_poly.entity_id
_entity_poly.type
_entity_poly.pdbx_seq_one_letter_code
_entity_poly.pdbx_strand_id
1 'polypeptide(L)'
;MSTIGKPGSRPASPVSSQPAKTPATPAKPNAVKAAVSQRMADGFESGPRTAARPQVLKEIRTTETALKKDKDGGGFLGGIGSSIGSAIDKIAKGVAKALAPQVTTNADGRTVVDLGAGNNSATVSQNKDGGLTIKSGSDTVTLTAEQAKGAIIQGGAGNDSITLDASVTQDLTLDGGEGDDKVTGGKGNDTLIGGKGNDTVIGGEGKDVLQGQDGDDYLEGGAGDDRILGGEGRDVLYGLDGNDYVSGGKGRDYIDGGAGDDRAFGGEGDDQVIGGRGNDTLSGGSGNDAVAGGAGKDTVRGGTGTDKLYVEEDEKTADAAEGEREIVDMTDADQRGSSVSVTGSAEFQARVQSDLDAMRSLPSGQDLLRSLDGSGKKTVIRETAQGNSAGGTNFNDGFMNADGTPGKGTDAQVNYNTTRISLGTEEWMNRPPVVGLFHELVHASDMNNGTLALGSKDGTRNLEPSAVGLPIDLDQDPSTPDVVQGGRPGENVLRDDLNLPTRPRY
;
A
#
# COMPACT_ATOMS: atom_id res chain seq x y z
N MET A 1 34.80 -42.96 43.60
CA MET A 1 33.92 -44.08 43.24
C MET A 1 32.95 -43.56 42.20
N SER A 2 33.28 -43.77 40.99
CA SER A 2 32.65 -44.72 40.04
C SER A 2 31.44 -44.15 39.37
N THR A 3 31.24 -44.11 38.10
CA THR A 3 31.83 -44.68 36.92
C THR A 3 31.27 -43.98 35.67
N ILE A 4 32.12 -43.81 34.69
CA ILE A 4 31.82 -43.25 33.36
C ILE A 4 31.10 -44.29 32.50
N GLY A 5 29.94 -43.96 31.97
CA GLY A 5 29.25 -44.76 30.95
C GLY A 5 29.47 -44.19 29.55
N LYS A 6 30.05 -45.00 28.65
CA LYS A 6 30.29 -44.69 27.24
C LYS A 6 28.99 -44.67 26.42
N PRO A 7 28.90 -43.87 25.33
CA PRO A 7 27.74 -43.83 24.43
C PRO A 7 27.73 -45.05 23.46
N GLY A 8 26.57 -45.65 23.33
CA GLY A 8 26.30 -46.75 22.41
C GLY A 8 26.12 -46.25 20.95
N SER A 9 26.74 -47.02 20.07
CA SER A 9 26.68 -46.86 18.61
C SER A 9 25.27 -47.14 18.06
N ARG A 10 24.77 -46.23 17.23
CA ARG A 10 23.58 -46.44 16.39
C ARG A 10 23.92 -47.40 15.23
N PRO A 11 23.06 -48.36 14.88
CA PRO A 11 23.21 -49.15 13.67
C PRO A 11 22.74 -48.34 12.44
N ALA A 12 23.46 -48.48 11.32
CA ALA A 12 23.17 -47.92 10.02
C ALA A 12 21.88 -48.51 9.42
N SER A 13 21.00 -47.66 8.89
CA SER A 13 19.84 -48.06 8.11
C SER A 13 20.26 -48.54 6.71
N PRO A 14 19.60 -49.56 6.13
CA PRO A 14 19.97 -50.09 4.82
C PRO A 14 19.53 -49.14 3.70
N VAL A 15 20.40 -49.00 2.71
CA VAL A 15 20.15 -48.28 1.46
C VAL A 15 19.08 -49.04 0.67
N SER A 16 17.92 -48.41 0.46
CA SER A 16 16.86 -48.91 -0.43
C SER A 16 17.24 -48.61 -1.88
N SER A 17 17.51 -49.69 -2.64
CA SER A 17 17.65 -49.63 -4.10
C SER A 17 16.30 -49.34 -4.74
N GLN A 18 16.22 -48.23 -5.48
CA GLN A 18 15.07 -47.94 -6.34
C GLN A 18 14.95 -48.94 -7.47
N PRO A 19 13.76 -49.51 -7.75
CA PRO A 19 13.55 -50.33 -8.94
C PRO A 19 13.45 -49.43 -10.19
N ALA A 20 14.00 -49.92 -11.29
CA ALA A 20 13.98 -49.30 -12.61
C ALA A 20 12.58 -48.98 -13.07
N LYS A 21 12.40 -47.73 -13.63
CA LYS A 21 11.15 -47.30 -14.24
C LYS A 21 10.83 -48.16 -15.46
N THR A 22 9.79 -48.95 -15.36
CA THR A 22 9.13 -49.56 -16.51
C THR A 22 8.43 -48.46 -17.33
N PRO A 23 8.39 -48.56 -18.68
CA PRO A 23 7.68 -47.56 -19.51
C PRO A 23 6.18 -47.61 -19.20
N ALA A 24 5.59 -46.45 -18.97
CA ALA A 24 4.18 -46.32 -18.68
C ALA A 24 3.35 -46.74 -19.91
N THR A 25 2.47 -47.69 -19.71
CA THR A 25 1.43 -48.09 -20.67
C THR A 25 0.52 -46.88 -20.95
N PRO A 26 0.15 -46.60 -22.21
CA PRO A 26 -0.75 -45.45 -22.50
C PRO A 26 -2.11 -45.65 -21.85
N ALA A 27 -2.56 -44.64 -21.11
CA ALA A 27 -3.85 -44.62 -20.42
C ALA A 27 -5.01 -44.73 -21.42
N LYS A 28 -6.03 -45.52 -21.07
CA LYS A 28 -7.25 -45.67 -21.88
C LYS A 28 -7.96 -44.33 -22.03
N PRO A 29 -8.59 -44.03 -23.20
CA PRO A 29 -9.22 -42.73 -23.51
C PRO A 29 -10.23 -42.22 -22.47
N ASN A 30 -10.92 -43.13 -21.78
CA ASN A 30 -11.89 -42.76 -20.74
C ASN A 30 -11.21 -42.29 -19.42
N ALA A 31 -9.98 -42.69 -19.15
CA ALA A 31 -9.24 -42.27 -17.97
C ALA A 31 -8.73 -40.82 -18.12
N VAL A 32 -8.33 -40.42 -19.34
CA VAL A 32 -7.94 -39.04 -19.65
C VAL A 32 -9.13 -38.08 -19.54
N LYS A 33 -10.31 -38.51 -20.06
CA LYS A 33 -11.53 -37.72 -19.98
C LYS A 33 -12.03 -37.53 -18.55
N ALA A 34 -11.94 -38.56 -17.71
CA ALA A 34 -12.27 -38.51 -16.29
C ALA A 34 -11.27 -37.64 -15.50
N ALA A 35 -9.97 -37.74 -15.78
CA ALA A 35 -8.93 -36.97 -15.11
C ALA A 35 -9.02 -35.46 -15.45
N VAL A 36 -9.36 -35.12 -16.70
CA VAL A 36 -9.57 -33.71 -17.09
C VAL A 36 -10.86 -33.15 -16.46
N SER A 37 -11.96 -33.92 -16.44
CA SER A 37 -13.21 -33.51 -15.81
C SER A 37 -13.06 -33.39 -14.27
N GLN A 38 -12.32 -34.28 -13.64
CA GLN A 38 -12.10 -34.28 -12.20
C GLN A 38 -11.20 -33.09 -11.77
N ARG A 39 -10.13 -32.81 -12.52
CA ARG A 39 -9.26 -31.65 -12.24
C ARG A 39 -9.96 -30.31 -12.51
N MET A 40 -10.93 -30.26 -13.41
CA MET A 40 -11.77 -29.08 -13.60
C MET A 40 -12.77 -28.90 -12.46
N ALA A 41 -13.36 -30.00 -11.93
CA ALA A 41 -14.24 -29.95 -10.77
C ALA A 41 -13.50 -29.57 -9.49
N ASP A 42 -12.30 -30.19 -9.26
CA ASP A 42 -11.47 -29.95 -8.08
C ASP A 42 -10.85 -28.53 -8.09
N GLY A 43 -10.68 -27.89 -9.25
CA GLY A 43 -10.20 -26.51 -9.39
C GLY A 43 -11.24 -25.44 -9.09
N PHE A 44 -12.52 -25.82 -9.04
CA PHE A 44 -13.62 -24.88 -8.78
C PHE A 44 -14.15 -24.91 -7.33
N GLU A 45 -13.76 -25.87 -6.49
CA GLU A 45 -14.39 -26.06 -5.17
C GLU A 45 -13.50 -25.80 -3.94
N SER A 46 -12.18 -25.65 -4.02
CA SER A 46 -11.38 -25.46 -2.79
C SER A 46 -9.96 -24.92 -3.02
N GLY A 47 -9.81 -23.61 -3.02
CA GLY A 47 -8.49 -22.97 -2.96
C GLY A 47 -8.49 -21.55 -3.56
N PRO A 48 -7.52 -20.71 -3.21
CA PRO A 48 -7.47 -19.36 -3.76
C PRO A 48 -7.38 -19.40 -5.30
N ARG A 49 -8.35 -18.79 -5.95
CA ARG A 49 -8.59 -18.82 -7.41
C ARG A 49 -7.59 -17.98 -8.23
N THR A 50 -6.53 -17.50 -7.60
CA THR A 50 -5.60 -16.47 -8.09
C THR A 50 -4.64 -16.88 -9.23
N ALA A 51 -4.56 -18.14 -9.61
CA ALA A 51 -3.60 -18.60 -10.64
C ALA A 51 -4.22 -19.38 -11.82
N ALA A 52 -5.54 -19.41 -11.95
CA ALA A 52 -6.21 -20.38 -12.82
C ALA A 52 -6.13 -20.07 -14.32
N ARG A 53 -6.28 -18.80 -14.73
CA ARG A 53 -6.43 -18.44 -16.15
C ARG A 53 -5.21 -18.75 -17.04
N PRO A 54 -3.98 -18.33 -16.69
CA PRO A 54 -2.81 -18.61 -17.52
C PRO A 54 -2.36 -20.08 -17.46
N GLN A 55 -2.54 -20.75 -16.32
CA GLN A 55 -2.12 -22.15 -16.17
C GLN A 55 -3.06 -23.12 -16.88
N VAL A 56 -4.37 -22.94 -16.72
CA VAL A 56 -5.37 -23.79 -17.41
C VAL A 56 -5.26 -23.67 -18.91
N LEU A 57 -5.12 -22.45 -19.45
CA LEU A 57 -4.92 -22.22 -20.89
C LEU A 57 -3.57 -22.78 -21.37
N LYS A 58 -2.51 -22.70 -20.55
CA LYS A 58 -1.18 -23.27 -20.86
C LYS A 58 -1.24 -24.80 -20.86
N GLU A 59 -1.92 -25.42 -19.89
CA GLU A 59 -2.09 -26.88 -19.83
C GLU A 59 -2.97 -27.40 -20.98
N ILE A 60 -4.06 -26.69 -21.34
CA ILE A 60 -4.89 -27.00 -22.51
C ILE A 60 -4.05 -26.93 -23.79
N ARG A 61 -3.26 -25.88 -24.02
CA ARG A 61 -2.38 -25.73 -25.19
C ARG A 61 -1.30 -26.79 -25.23
N THR A 62 -0.70 -27.17 -24.07
CA THR A 62 0.32 -28.21 -23.98
C THR A 62 -0.27 -29.58 -24.34
N THR A 63 -1.48 -29.88 -23.87
CA THR A 63 -2.21 -31.10 -24.19
C THR A 63 -2.61 -31.17 -25.66
N GLU A 64 -3.04 -30.03 -26.25
CA GLU A 64 -3.36 -29.91 -27.65
C GLU A 64 -2.13 -30.11 -28.56
N THR A 65 -0.97 -29.56 -28.14
CA THR A 65 0.29 -29.72 -28.87
C THR A 65 0.80 -31.18 -28.80
N ALA A 66 0.63 -31.84 -27.66
CA ALA A 66 0.96 -33.27 -27.51
C ALA A 66 0.07 -34.17 -28.39
N LEU A 67 -1.23 -33.86 -28.48
CA LEU A 67 -2.20 -34.58 -29.34
C LEU A 67 -1.96 -34.31 -30.82
N LYS A 68 -1.52 -33.13 -31.25
CA LYS A 68 -1.14 -32.82 -32.63
C LYS A 68 0.10 -33.57 -33.08
N LYS A 69 1.05 -33.82 -32.17
CA LYS A 69 2.30 -34.53 -32.46
C LYS A 69 2.08 -36.02 -32.73
N ASP A 70 1.02 -36.62 -32.17
CA ASP A 70 0.65 -38.00 -32.42
C ASP A 70 -0.12 -38.22 -33.80
N LYS A 71 -0.56 -37.12 -34.44
CA LYS A 71 -1.24 -37.17 -35.71
C LYS A 71 -0.31 -37.49 -36.89
N ASP A 72 0.96 -37.16 -36.78
CA ASP A 72 1.98 -37.37 -37.84
C ASP A 72 2.58 -38.76 -37.87
N GLY A 73 2.27 -39.60 -36.85
CA GLY A 73 2.69 -41.00 -36.76
C GLY A 73 1.57 -41.97 -37.12
N GLY A 74 1.28 -42.12 -38.39
CA GLY A 74 0.22 -42.91 -39.02
C GLY A 74 -0.23 -44.20 -38.32
N GLY A 75 -1.11 -44.14 -37.34
CA GLY A 75 -1.70 -45.27 -36.63
C GLY A 75 -3.16 -45.03 -36.27
N PHE A 76 -3.95 -46.10 -36.15
CA PHE A 76 -5.36 -46.30 -35.82
C PHE A 76 -6.12 -45.28 -34.90
N LEU A 77 -5.46 -44.23 -34.36
CA LEU A 77 -6.04 -43.22 -33.48
C LEU A 77 -6.51 -41.94 -34.18
N GLY A 78 -6.42 -41.83 -35.49
CA GLY A 78 -6.74 -40.61 -36.26
C GLY A 78 -8.18 -40.10 -36.09
N GLY A 79 -9.15 -41.00 -35.88
CA GLY A 79 -10.56 -40.64 -35.67
C GLY A 79 -10.88 -40.19 -34.26
N ILE A 80 -10.16 -40.72 -33.26
CA ILE A 80 -10.35 -40.39 -31.84
C ILE A 80 -9.68 -39.05 -31.54
N GLY A 81 -8.51 -38.77 -32.15
CA GLY A 81 -7.78 -37.52 -31.96
C GLY A 81 -8.57 -36.28 -32.42
N SER A 82 -9.35 -36.38 -33.52
CA SER A 82 -10.18 -35.26 -34.00
C SER A 82 -11.38 -34.98 -33.07
N SER A 83 -11.98 -36.02 -32.50
CA SER A 83 -13.10 -35.87 -31.56
C SER A 83 -12.66 -35.32 -30.20
N ILE A 84 -11.50 -35.75 -29.72
CA ILE A 84 -10.90 -35.23 -28.47
C ILE A 84 -10.41 -33.79 -28.66
N GLY A 85 -9.78 -33.47 -29.80
CA GLY A 85 -9.38 -32.11 -30.15
C GLY A 85 -10.56 -31.15 -30.23
N SER A 86 -11.66 -31.58 -30.84
CA SER A 86 -12.91 -30.80 -30.91
C SER A 86 -13.57 -30.64 -29.52
N ALA A 87 -13.50 -31.65 -28.66
CA ALA A 87 -14.02 -31.54 -27.29
C ALA A 87 -13.17 -30.59 -26.42
N ILE A 88 -11.84 -30.68 -26.54
CA ILE A 88 -10.91 -29.76 -25.83
C ILE A 88 -11.12 -28.32 -26.35
N ASP A 89 -11.29 -28.10 -27.65
CA ASP A 89 -11.53 -26.78 -28.23
C ASP A 89 -12.88 -26.20 -27.75
N LYS A 90 -13.92 -27.01 -27.63
CA LYS A 90 -15.21 -26.60 -27.07
C LYS A 90 -15.10 -26.26 -25.55
N ILE A 91 -14.34 -27.05 -24.80
CA ILE A 91 -14.09 -26.78 -23.38
C ILE A 91 -13.26 -25.50 -23.23
N ALA A 92 -12.19 -25.34 -24.01
CA ALA A 92 -11.37 -24.13 -23.99
C ALA A 92 -12.17 -22.88 -24.36
N LYS A 93 -13.04 -22.96 -25.37
CA LYS A 93 -13.96 -21.87 -25.73
C LYS A 93 -15.02 -21.62 -24.67
N GLY A 94 -15.53 -22.67 -24.04
CA GLY A 94 -16.45 -22.56 -22.91
C GLY A 94 -15.80 -21.87 -21.67
N VAL A 95 -14.60 -22.27 -21.33
CA VAL A 95 -13.81 -21.67 -20.25
C VAL A 95 -13.45 -20.22 -20.60
N ALA A 96 -12.97 -19.94 -21.81
CA ALA A 96 -12.67 -18.59 -22.25
C ALA A 96 -13.91 -17.67 -22.20
N LYS A 97 -15.09 -18.20 -22.58
CA LYS A 97 -16.35 -17.47 -22.47
C LYS A 97 -16.79 -17.23 -21.02
N ALA A 98 -16.56 -18.18 -20.12
CA ALA A 98 -16.88 -18.03 -18.69
C ALA A 98 -15.91 -17.09 -17.96
N LEU A 99 -14.72 -16.87 -18.51
CA LEU A 99 -13.70 -15.95 -17.99
C LEU A 99 -13.69 -14.57 -18.67
N ALA A 100 -14.51 -14.38 -19.71
CA ALA A 100 -14.66 -13.08 -20.37
C ALA A 100 -15.60 -12.19 -19.56
N PRO A 101 -15.42 -10.85 -19.59
CA PRO A 101 -16.33 -9.94 -18.92
C PRO A 101 -17.78 -10.18 -19.31
N GLN A 102 -18.67 -10.20 -18.31
CA GLN A 102 -20.11 -10.40 -18.49
C GLN A 102 -20.84 -9.07 -18.26
N VAL A 103 -21.82 -8.77 -19.11
CA VAL A 103 -22.67 -7.60 -18.94
C VAL A 103 -24.07 -8.06 -18.55
N THR A 104 -24.54 -7.62 -17.41
CA THR A 104 -25.85 -7.95 -16.86
C THR A 104 -26.57 -6.68 -16.40
N THR A 105 -27.79 -6.81 -15.94
CA THR A 105 -28.55 -5.73 -15.29
C THR A 105 -29.00 -6.22 -13.92
N ASN A 106 -28.70 -5.46 -12.87
CA ASN A 106 -29.11 -5.82 -11.52
C ASN A 106 -30.61 -5.50 -11.26
N ALA A 107 -31.08 -5.79 -10.06
CA ALA A 107 -32.47 -5.58 -9.66
C ALA A 107 -32.91 -4.09 -9.70
N ASP A 108 -31.96 -3.18 -9.57
CA ASP A 108 -32.18 -1.74 -9.59
C ASP A 108 -32.16 -1.16 -11.01
N GLY A 109 -31.95 -2.00 -12.03
CA GLY A 109 -31.87 -1.60 -13.42
C GLY A 109 -30.50 -1.05 -13.85
N ARG A 110 -29.48 -1.10 -12.98
CA ARG A 110 -28.12 -0.65 -13.28
C ARG A 110 -27.37 -1.72 -14.09
N THR A 111 -26.57 -1.28 -15.04
CA THR A 111 -25.66 -2.17 -15.79
C THR A 111 -24.53 -2.62 -14.88
N VAL A 112 -24.26 -3.92 -14.86
CA VAL A 112 -23.13 -4.54 -14.15
C VAL A 112 -22.21 -5.17 -15.18
N VAL A 113 -20.94 -4.80 -15.13
CA VAL A 113 -19.85 -5.42 -15.90
C VAL A 113 -18.99 -6.19 -14.91
N ASP A 114 -19.14 -7.51 -14.92
CA ASP A 114 -18.34 -8.44 -14.12
C ASP A 114 -17.13 -8.87 -14.97
N LEU A 115 -15.91 -8.55 -14.49
CA LEU A 115 -14.66 -8.88 -15.17
C LEU A 115 -14.29 -10.36 -15.05
N GLY A 116 -14.94 -11.08 -14.12
CA GLY A 116 -14.76 -12.52 -13.90
C GLY A 116 -13.69 -12.83 -12.88
N ALA A 117 -13.45 -14.12 -12.64
CA ALA A 117 -12.47 -14.57 -11.65
C ALA A 117 -11.03 -14.52 -12.20
N GLY A 118 -10.07 -14.26 -11.29
CA GLY A 118 -8.63 -14.17 -11.55
C GLY A 118 -8.18 -12.74 -11.79
N ASN A 119 -6.90 -12.48 -11.68
CA ASN A 119 -6.31 -11.14 -11.72
C ASN A 119 -6.65 -10.42 -13.04
N ASN A 120 -7.54 -9.46 -12.98
CA ASN A 120 -7.98 -8.67 -14.13
C ASN A 120 -7.28 -7.30 -14.11
N SER A 121 -7.09 -6.72 -15.30
CA SER A 121 -6.64 -5.33 -15.41
C SER A 121 -7.54 -4.63 -16.40
N ALA A 122 -8.39 -3.75 -15.90
CA ALA A 122 -9.38 -3.04 -16.67
C ALA A 122 -9.12 -1.53 -16.70
N THR A 123 -9.19 -0.96 -17.88
CA THR A 123 -9.21 0.50 -18.08
C THR A 123 -10.55 0.89 -18.67
N VAL A 124 -11.20 1.86 -18.06
CA VAL A 124 -12.49 2.40 -18.47
C VAL A 124 -12.28 3.78 -19.08
N SER A 125 -12.78 4.00 -20.26
CA SER A 125 -12.73 5.31 -20.93
C SER A 125 -14.12 5.73 -21.39
N GLN A 126 -14.39 7.03 -21.39
CA GLN A 126 -15.68 7.57 -21.85
C GLN A 126 -15.62 7.91 -23.33
N ASN A 127 -16.65 7.48 -24.07
CA ASN A 127 -16.81 7.75 -25.48
C ASN A 127 -17.43 9.15 -25.71
N LYS A 128 -17.31 9.68 -26.91
CA LYS A 128 -17.85 11.02 -27.26
C LYS A 128 -19.38 11.13 -27.16
N ASP A 129 -20.08 10.00 -27.21
CA ASP A 129 -21.53 9.90 -27.08
C ASP A 129 -21.99 9.69 -25.63
N GLY A 130 -21.05 9.67 -24.66
CA GLY A 130 -21.30 9.44 -23.23
C GLY A 130 -21.35 7.97 -22.84
N GLY A 131 -21.14 7.05 -23.75
CA GLY A 131 -20.98 5.62 -23.45
C GLY A 131 -19.61 5.31 -22.87
N LEU A 132 -19.40 4.07 -22.41
CA LEU A 132 -18.13 3.61 -21.85
C LEU A 132 -17.50 2.51 -22.72
N THR A 133 -16.19 2.49 -22.75
CA THR A 133 -15.39 1.39 -23.26
C THR A 133 -14.53 0.84 -22.14
N ILE A 134 -14.74 -0.41 -21.76
CA ILE A 134 -13.99 -1.15 -20.74
C ILE A 134 -13.08 -2.14 -21.45
N LYS A 135 -11.76 -2.00 -21.25
CA LYS A 135 -10.74 -2.92 -21.78
C LYS A 135 -10.15 -3.74 -20.64
N SER A 136 -10.26 -5.07 -20.73
CA SER A 136 -9.65 -5.99 -19.77
C SER A 136 -8.85 -7.05 -20.53
N GLY A 137 -7.54 -6.95 -20.48
CA GLY A 137 -6.64 -7.80 -21.26
C GLY A 137 -6.89 -7.68 -22.77
N SER A 138 -7.36 -8.77 -23.41
CA SER A 138 -7.73 -8.79 -24.82
C SER A 138 -9.21 -8.48 -25.07
N ASP A 139 -10.00 -8.43 -24.03
CA ASP A 139 -11.45 -8.28 -24.11
C ASP A 139 -11.85 -6.81 -24.06
N THR A 140 -12.94 -6.48 -24.74
CA THR A 140 -13.48 -5.12 -24.74
C THR A 140 -14.99 -5.19 -24.62
N VAL A 141 -15.51 -4.46 -23.64
CA VAL A 141 -16.94 -4.22 -23.45
C VAL A 141 -17.23 -2.78 -23.82
N THR A 142 -18.30 -2.55 -24.57
CA THR A 142 -18.76 -1.20 -24.87
C THR A 142 -20.21 -1.04 -24.38
N LEU A 143 -20.42 -0.01 -23.56
CA LEU A 143 -21.74 0.37 -23.06
C LEU A 143 -22.24 1.61 -23.82
N THR A 144 -23.51 1.64 -24.10
CA THR A 144 -24.17 2.86 -24.57
C THR A 144 -24.23 3.90 -23.44
N ALA A 145 -24.52 5.15 -23.77
CA ALA A 145 -24.65 6.21 -22.75
C ALA A 145 -25.71 5.87 -21.69
N GLU A 146 -26.81 5.23 -22.08
CA GLU A 146 -27.83 4.82 -21.11
C GLU A 146 -27.36 3.68 -20.20
N GLN A 147 -26.62 2.71 -20.73
CA GLN A 147 -26.06 1.61 -19.96
C GLN A 147 -24.90 2.07 -19.06
N ALA A 148 -24.19 3.09 -19.48
CA ALA A 148 -23.06 3.65 -18.75
C ALA A 148 -23.48 4.42 -17.50
N LYS A 149 -24.69 5.00 -17.52
CA LYS A 149 -25.19 5.82 -16.42
C LYS A 149 -25.29 5.03 -15.12
N GLY A 150 -24.44 5.37 -14.16
CA GLY A 150 -24.33 4.69 -12.87
C GLY A 150 -23.98 3.20 -13.00
N ALA A 151 -23.21 2.80 -14.02
CA ALA A 151 -22.78 1.43 -14.18
C ALA A 151 -21.91 0.95 -13.00
N ILE A 152 -21.92 -0.35 -12.79
CA ILE A 152 -21.12 -1.04 -11.79
C ILE A 152 -20.08 -1.88 -12.53
N ILE A 153 -18.80 -1.76 -12.15
CA ILE A 153 -17.71 -2.56 -12.70
C ILE A 153 -17.11 -3.35 -11.56
N GLN A 154 -17.15 -4.68 -11.66
CA GLN A 154 -16.70 -5.59 -10.61
C GLN A 154 -15.50 -6.39 -11.09
N GLY A 155 -14.42 -6.41 -10.28
CA GLY A 155 -13.23 -7.22 -10.48
C GLY A 155 -13.53 -8.69 -10.26
N GLY A 156 -14.12 -8.99 -9.12
CA GLY A 156 -14.58 -10.33 -8.74
C GLY A 156 -13.65 -10.97 -7.72
N ALA A 157 -12.95 -12.03 -8.11
CA ALA A 157 -12.00 -12.68 -7.23
C ALA A 157 -10.62 -12.73 -7.88
N GLY A 158 -9.60 -12.37 -7.13
CA GLY A 158 -8.21 -12.26 -7.59
C GLY A 158 -7.71 -10.84 -7.37
N ASN A 159 -6.43 -10.60 -7.54
CA ASN A 159 -5.86 -9.26 -7.39
C ASN A 159 -6.11 -8.47 -8.68
N ASP A 160 -7.08 -7.58 -8.62
CA ASP A 160 -7.60 -6.86 -9.78
C ASP A 160 -7.06 -5.41 -9.85
N SER A 161 -7.10 -4.82 -11.02
CA SER A 161 -6.80 -3.40 -11.22
C SER A 161 -7.87 -2.78 -12.11
N ILE A 162 -8.69 -1.89 -11.53
CA ILE A 162 -9.75 -1.18 -12.24
C ILE A 162 -9.42 0.31 -12.21
N THR A 163 -9.25 0.93 -13.38
CA THR A 163 -8.87 2.34 -13.47
C THR A 163 -9.79 3.08 -14.42
N LEU A 164 -10.36 4.19 -13.96
CA LEU A 164 -11.04 5.16 -14.82
C LEU A 164 -10.00 6.08 -15.47
N ASP A 165 -10.11 6.23 -16.78
CA ASP A 165 -9.33 7.22 -17.53
C ASP A 165 -9.84 8.64 -17.25
N ALA A 166 -8.97 9.64 -17.33
CA ALA A 166 -9.33 11.04 -17.12
C ALA A 166 -10.45 11.58 -18.01
N SER A 167 -10.85 10.83 -19.04
CA SER A 167 -12.02 11.13 -19.87
C SER A 167 -13.37 10.83 -19.21
N VAL A 168 -13.37 9.98 -18.15
CA VAL A 168 -14.60 9.59 -17.43
C VAL A 168 -14.99 10.70 -16.46
N THR A 169 -16.19 11.24 -16.62
CA THR A 169 -16.72 12.35 -15.82
C THR A 169 -18.08 12.03 -15.20
N GLN A 170 -18.56 10.81 -15.37
CA GLN A 170 -19.84 10.36 -14.84
C GLN A 170 -19.62 9.48 -13.60
N ASP A 171 -20.57 9.55 -12.68
CA ASP A 171 -20.57 8.79 -11.44
C ASP A 171 -20.68 7.29 -11.71
N LEU A 172 -19.74 6.51 -11.24
CA LEU A 172 -19.66 5.06 -11.40
C LEU A 172 -19.55 4.34 -10.05
N THR A 173 -19.75 3.03 -10.08
CA THR A 173 -19.40 2.17 -8.96
C THR A 173 -18.32 1.19 -9.43
N LEU A 174 -17.21 1.15 -8.71
CA LEU A 174 -16.12 0.21 -8.91
C LEU A 174 -16.02 -0.69 -7.69
N ASP A 175 -15.90 -2.00 -7.90
CA ASP A 175 -15.84 -2.99 -6.82
C ASP A 175 -14.70 -3.97 -7.15
N GLY A 176 -13.63 -3.96 -6.33
CA GLY A 176 -12.49 -4.86 -6.47
C GLY A 176 -12.91 -6.30 -6.23
N GLY A 177 -13.40 -6.59 -5.05
CA GLY A 177 -13.99 -7.89 -4.70
C GLY A 177 -13.20 -8.69 -3.68
N GLU A 178 -12.68 -9.87 -4.05
CA GLU A 178 -11.80 -10.68 -3.21
C GLU A 178 -10.37 -10.63 -3.76
N GLY A 179 -9.40 -10.28 -2.95
CA GLY A 179 -7.97 -10.22 -3.31
C GLY A 179 -7.40 -8.85 -3.02
N ASP A 180 -6.09 -8.65 -3.23
CA ASP A 180 -5.46 -7.36 -3.05
C ASP A 180 -5.65 -6.53 -4.33
N ASP A 181 -6.60 -5.60 -4.30
CA ASP A 181 -7.09 -4.90 -5.48
C ASP A 181 -6.55 -3.47 -5.58
N LYS A 182 -6.53 -2.95 -6.80
CA LYS A 182 -6.30 -1.54 -7.07
C LYS A 182 -7.49 -0.94 -7.81
N VAL A 183 -8.21 -0.03 -7.14
CA VAL A 183 -9.38 0.65 -7.69
C VAL A 183 -9.09 2.14 -7.77
N THR A 184 -9.18 2.71 -8.98
CA THR A 184 -8.90 4.14 -9.20
C THR A 184 -10.09 4.79 -9.90
N GLY A 185 -10.69 5.78 -9.27
CA GLY A 185 -11.77 6.60 -9.77
C GLY A 185 -11.32 7.64 -10.81
N GLY A 186 -12.13 8.60 -11.06
CA GLY A 186 -11.89 9.58 -12.11
C GLY A 186 -12.23 11.01 -11.69
N LYS A 187 -13.23 11.59 -12.39
CA LYS A 187 -13.71 12.96 -12.12
C LYS A 187 -15.19 13.00 -11.73
N GLY A 188 -15.83 11.86 -11.62
CA GLY A 188 -17.23 11.74 -11.18
C GLY A 188 -17.31 11.65 -9.66
N ASN A 189 -18.55 11.66 -9.14
CA ASN A 189 -18.77 11.29 -7.74
C ASN A 189 -18.92 9.78 -7.68
N ASP A 190 -17.80 9.10 -7.47
CA ASP A 190 -17.70 7.66 -7.63
C ASP A 190 -17.99 6.92 -6.31
N THR A 191 -18.36 5.67 -6.41
CA THR A 191 -18.38 4.73 -5.27
C THR A 191 -17.34 3.65 -5.53
N LEU A 192 -16.30 3.62 -4.71
CA LEU A 192 -15.17 2.70 -4.86
C LEU A 192 -15.12 1.76 -3.65
N ILE A 193 -15.03 0.48 -3.92
CA ILE A 193 -15.02 -0.58 -2.92
C ILE A 193 -13.79 -1.43 -3.18
N GLY A 194 -12.91 -1.58 -2.17
CA GLY A 194 -11.81 -2.52 -2.19
C GLY A 194 -12.33 -3.93 -2.08
N GLY A 195 -12.78 -4.31 -0.91
CA GLY A 195 -13.46 -5.58 -0.66
C GLY A 195 -12.79 -6.43 0.40
N LYS A 196 -12.25 -7.60 0.03
CA LYS A 196 -11.45 -8.42 0.94
C LYS A 196 -10.02 -8.48 0.46
N GLY A 197 -9.10 -8.24 1.33
CA GLY A 197 -7.67 -8.23 1.06
C GLY A 197 -7.11 -6.84 1.27
N ASN A 198 -5.83 -6.65 0.99
CA ASN A 198 -5.17 -5.37 1.23
C ASN A 198 -5.27 -4.53 -0.04
N ASP A 199 -6.19 -3.59 -0.03
CA ASP A 199 -6.60 -2.87 -1.23
C ASP A 199 -5.92 -1.48 -1.35
N THR A 200 -5.89 -0.97 -2.57
CA THR A 200 -5.52 0.41 -2.86
C THR A 200 -6.68 1.08 -3.60
N VAL A 201 -7.33 2.03 -2.95
CA VAL A 201 -8.52 2.72 -3.46
C VAL A 201 -8.25 4.22 -3.56
N ILE A 202 -8.38 4.78 -4.75
CA ILE A 202 -8.11 6.20 -5.02
C ILE A 202 -9.36 6.81 -5.68
N GLY A 203 -9.96 7.83 -5.06
CA GLY A 203 -11.17 8.53 -5.53
C GLY A 203 -10.90 9.37 -6.77
N GLY A 204 -10.15 10.41 -6.62
CA GLY A 204 -9.76 11.33 -7.69
C GLY A 204 -10.34 12.73 -7.53
N GLU A 205 -10.99 13.25 -8.59
CA GLU A 205 -11.76 14.50 -8.49
C GLU A 205 -13.24 14.15 -8.31
N GLY A 206 -13.93 14.73 -7.35
CA GLY A 206 -15.36 14.47 -7.14
C GLY A 206 -15.73 14.41 -5.66
N LYS A 207 -16.96 14.01 -5.38
CA LYS A 207 -17.40 13.68 -4.01
C LYS A 207 -17.55 12.18 -3.93
N ASP A 208 -16.48 11.54 -3.53
CA ASP A 208 -16.37 10.10 -3.64
C ASP A 208 -16.79 9.38 -2.36
N VAL A 209 -17.18 8.12 -2.51
CA VAL A 209 -17.41 7.20 -1.39
C VAL A 209 -16.44 6.03 -1.54
N LEU A 210 -15.46 5.96 -0.64
CA LEU A 210 -14.43 4.92 -0.60
C LEU A 210 -14.69 3.97 0.56
N GLN A 211 -14.54 2.68 0.33
CA GLN A 211 -14.69 1.62 1.34
C GLN A 211 -13.57 0.59 1.15
N GLY A 212 -12.71 0.41 2.17
CA GLY A 212 -11.70 -0.67 2.21
C GLY A 212 -12.38 -2.01 2.46
N GLN A 213 -13.09 -2.16 3.53
CA GLN A 213 -13.79 -3.32 4.11
C GLN A 213 -12.85 -4.21 4.94
N ASP A 214 -12.48 -5.44 4.45
CA ASP A 214 -11.67 -6.42 5.20
C ASP A 214 -10.22 -6.37 4.71
N GLY A 215 -9.27 -5.94 5.52
CA GLY A 215 -7.84 -5.97 5.18
C GLY A 215 -7.08 -4.72 5.61
N ASP A 216 -5.76 -4.73 5.45
CA ASP A 216 -4.92 -3.54 5.68
C ASP A 216 -4.94 -2.68 4.40
N ASP A 217 -5.79 -1.66 4.35
CA ASP A 217 -6.13 -0.92 3.13
C ASP A 217 -5.42 0.45 3.04
N TYR A 218 -5.23 0.92 1.80
CA TYR A 218 -4.82 2.28 1.49
C TYR A 218 -5.91 3.00 0.71
N LEU A 219 -6.50 4.04 1.30
CA LEU A 219 -7.57 4.84 0.69
C LEU A 219 -7.16 6.31 0.58
N GLU A 220 -7.44 6.91 -0.57
CA GLU A 220 -7.15 8.32 -0.86
C GLU A 220 -8.37 8.94 -1.54
N GLY A 221 -9.02 9.93 -0.90
CA GLY A 221 -10.20 10.63 -1.41
C GLY A 221 -9.87 11.43 -2.66
N GLY A 222 -9.04 12.42 -2.49
CA GLY A 222 -8.56 13.26 -3.59
C GLY A 222 -9.05 14.69 -3.47
N ALA A 223 -9.76 15.17 -4.46
CA ALA A 223 -10.30 16.52 -4.46
C ALA A 223 -11.83 16.50 -4.41
N GLY A 224 -12.40 17.07 -3.37
CA GLY A 224 -13.84 17.13 -3.15
C GLY A 224 -14.20 16.75 -1.73
N ASP A 225 -15.47 16.89 -1.34
CA ASP A 225 -15.90 16.51 0.01
C ASP A 225 -16.20 15.00 0.02
N ASP A 226 -15.23 14.19 0.45
CA ASP A 226 -15.24 12.73 0.32
C ASP A 226 -15.78 12.02 1.58
N ARG A 227 -16.16 10.77 1.40
CA ARG A 227 -16.51 9.86 2.48
C ARG A 227 -15.66 8.61 2.41
N ILE A 228 -14.76 8.43 3.38
CA ILE A 228 -13.77 7.36 3.40
C ILE A 228 -14.01 6.47 4.62
N LEU A 229 -14.10 5.18 4.40
CA LEU A 229 -14.31 4.17 5.42
C LEU A 229 -13.24 3.09 5.25
N GLY A 230 -12.32 2.93 6.21
CA GLY A 230 -11.33 1.87 6.23
C GLY A 230 -12.01 0.51 6.38
N GLY A 231 -12.34 0.13 7.57
CA GLY A 231 -13.10 -1.11 7.81
C GLY A 231 -12.53 -1.96 8.93
N GLU A 232 -12.17 -3.21 8.65
CA GLU A 232 -11.43 -4.08 9.56
C GLU A 232 -9.98 -4.20 9.08
N GLY A 233 -9.03 -3.95 9.94
CA GLY A 233 -7.61 -4.05 9.63
C GLY A 233 -6.84 -2.80 10.02
N ARG A 234 -5.65 -2.66 9.50
CA ARG A 234 -4.83 -1.47 9.70
C ARG A 234 -4.85 -0.64 8.43
N ASP A 235 -5.61 0.43 8.47
CA ASP A 235 -5.86 1.23 7.30
C ASP A 235 -5.00 2.50 7.25
N VAL A 236 -4.73 2.98 6.05
CA VAL A 236 -4.08 4.26 5.79
C VAL A 236 -5.02 5.10 4.94
N LEU A 237 -5.57 6.17 5.52
CA LEU A 237 -6.66 6.94 4.96
C LEU A 237 -6.25 8.41 4.80
N TYR A 238 -6.44 8.95 3.61
CA TYR A 238 -6.18 10.35 3.28
C TYR A 238 -7.42 11.01 2.67
N GLY A 239 -7.91 12.11 3.29
CA GLY A 239 -8.95 12.97 2.70
C GLY A 239 -8.40 13.77 1.52
N LEU A 240 -7.34 14.52 1.73
CA LEU A 240 -6.63 15.48 0.89
C LEU A 240 -7.35 16.83 0.79
N ASP A 241 -7.92 17.20 -0.38
CA ASP A 241 -8.56 18.51 -0.57
C ASP A 241 -10.09 18.39 -0.43
N GLY A 242 -10.69 19.02 0.54
CA GLY A 242 -12.15 19.02 0.72
C GLY A 242 -12.57 18.99 2.18
N ASN A 243 -13.89 18.97 2.46
CA ASN A 243 -14.36 18.78 3.81
C ASN A 243 -14.80 17.32 3.96
N ASP A 244 -13.89 16.49 4.44
CA ASP A 244 -13.99 15.06 4.35
C ASP A 244 -14.62 14.41 5.60
N TYR A 245 -15.23 13.27 5.39
CA TYR A 245 -15.62 12.36 6.45
C TYR A 245 -14.77 11.09 6.36
N VAL A 246 -13.88 10.90 7.33
CA VAL A 246 -12.96 9.77 7.37
C VAL A 246 -13.19 8.93 8.62
N SER A 247 -13.27 7.61 8.48
CA SER A 247 -13.38 6.68 9.60
C SER A 247 -12.46 5.48 9.39
N GLY A 248 -11.53 5.24 10.32
CA GLY A 248 -10.67 4.07 10.32
C GLY A 248 -11.47 2.79 10.50
N GLY A 249 -12.06 2.59 11.65
CA GLY A 249 -12.93 1.44 11.92
C GLY A 249 -12.42 0.57 13.04
N LYS A 250 -11.95 -0.63 12.75
CA LYS A 250 -11.28 -1.50 13.71
C LYS A 250 -9.86 -1.75 13.29
N GLY A 251 -8.94 -1.58 14.21
CA GLY A 251 -7.53 -1.85 13.99
C GLY A 251 -6.68 -0.69 14.43
N ARG A 252 -5.47 -0.61 13.95
CA ARG A 252 -4.60 0.53 14.18
C ARG A 252 -4.52 1.35 12.90
N ASP A 253 -5.29 2.39 12.84
CA ASP A 253 -5.46 3.17 11.63
C ASP A 253 -4.61 4.45 11.63
N TYR A 254 -4.21 4.86 10.43
CA TYR A 254 -3.64 6.18 10.19
C TYR A 254 -4.63 6.99 9.34
N ILE A 255 -5.02 8.14 9.84
CA ILE A 255 -5.95 9.06 9.19
C ILE A 255 -5.31 10.43 9.08
N ASP A 256 -5.36 11.00 7.88
CA ASP A 256 -4.97 12.37 7.59
C ASP A 256 -6.14 13.05 6.84
N GLY A 257 -6.81 14.02 7.47
CA GLY A 257 -7.91 14.77 6.88
C GLY A 257 -7.47 15.56 5.66
N GLY A 258 -6.35 16.28 5.79
CA GLY A 258 -5.77 17.04 4.71
C GLY A 258 -6.09 18.53 4.79
N ALA A 259 -6.76 19.07 3.81
CA ALA A 259 -7.11 20.47 3.76
C ALA A 259 -8.62 20.68 3.63
N GLY A 260 -9.22 21.34 4.60
CA GLY A 260 -10.66 21.60 4.70
C GLY A 260 -11.15 21.40 6.11
N ASP A 261 -12.43 21.63 6.36
CA ASP A 261 -13.01 21.40 7.68
C ASP A 261 -13.46 19.92 7.77
N ASP A 262 -12.58 19.05 8.33
CA ASP A 262 -12.70 17.62 8.27
C ASP A 262 -13.37 16.99 9.50
N ARG A 263 -13.83 15.75 9.34
CA ARG A 263 -14.38 14.93 10.42
C ARG A 263 -13.73 13.56 10.38
N ALA A 264 -12.76 13.34 11.27
CA ALA A 264 -11.97 12.13 11.30
C ALA A 264 -12.17 11.34 12.61
N PHE A 265 -12.31 10.04 12.48
CA PHE A 265 -12.62 9.10 13.58
C PHE A 265 -11.71 7.88 13.45
N GLY A 266 -10.84 7.63 14.43
CA GLY A 266 -10.02 6.41 14.50
C GLY A 266 -10.89 5.17 14.60
N GLY A 267 -11.47 4.95 15.74
CA GLY A 267 -12.43 3.84 15.96
C GLY A 267 -12.06 2.92 17.11
N GLU A 268 -11.89 1.62 16.84
CA GLU A 268 -11.38 0.64 17.80
C GLU A 268 -9.90 0.35 17.49
N GLY A 269 -8.98 0.66 18.38
CA GLY A 269 -7.54 0.39 18.23
C GLY A 269 -6.66 1.56 18.65
N ASP A 270 -5.35 1.40 18.51
CA ASP A 270 -4.38 2.48 18.82
C ASP A 270 -4.14 3.29 17.53
N ASP A 271 -4.92 4.36 17.34
CA ASP A 271 -5.05 5.07 16.07
C ASP A 271 -4.17 6.34 16.01
N GLN A 272 -3.85 6.78 14.79
CA GLN A 272 -3.23 8.05 14.51
C GLN A 272 -4.19 8.90 13.66
N VAL A 273 -4.67 10.01 14.22
CA VAL A 273 -5.67 10.87 13.58
C VAL A 273 -5.12 12.29 13.47
N ILE A 274 -4.98 12.77 12.26
CA ILE A 274 -4.45 14.11 11.95
C ILE A 274 -5.53 14.88 11.21
N GLY A 275 -5.85 16.11 11.66
CA GLY A 275 -6.81 16.99 11.00
C GLY A 275 -6.22 17.62 9.75
N GLY A 276 -5.09 18.27 9.90
CA GLY A 276 -4.41 18.94 8.80
C GLY A 276 -4.62 20.45 8.80
N ARG A 277 -5.25 20.98 7.77
CA ARG A 277 -5.58 22.42 7.67
C ARG A 277 -7.08 22.60 7.68
N GLY A 278 -7.61 23.43 8.58
CA GLY A 278 -9.04 23.72 8.64
C GLY A 278 -9.55 23.70 10.06
N ASN A 279 -10.87 23.69 10.25
CA ASN A 279 -11.43 23.59 11.59
C ASN A 279 -12.03 22.19 11.78
N ASP A 280 -11.23 21.30 12.30
CA ASP A 280 -11.47 19.89 12.25
C ASP A 280 -12.24 19.36 13.47
N THR A 281 -12.92 18.23 13.29
CA THR A 281 -13.56 17.49 14.37
C THR A 281 -12.97 16.08 14.40
N LEU A 282 -12.13 15.82 15.39
CA LEU A 282 -11.30 14.63 15.48
C LEU A 282 -11.65 13.81 16.71
N SER A 283 -11.59 12.48 16.56
CA SER A 283 -11.70 11.56 17.68
C SER A 283 -10.82 10.34 17.47
N GLY A 284 -9.98 10.01 18.47
CA GLY A 284 -9.24 8.75 18.49
C GLY A 284 -10.19 7.56 18.57
N GLY A 285 -10.94 7.46 19.67
CA GLY A 285 -11.95 6.40 19.83
C GLY A 285 -11.72 5.52 21.04
N SER A 286 -11.39 4.26 20.83
CA SER A 286 -11.02 3.35 21.91
C SER A 286 -9.66 2.74 21.65
N GLY A 287 -8.73 2.93 22.56
CA GLY A 287 -7.31 2.53 22.45
C GLY A 287 -6.42 3.62 22.99
N ASN A 288 -5.13 3.54 22.69
CA ASN A 288 -4.19 4.60 23.05
C ASN A 288 -3.85 5.37 21.78
N ASP A 289 -4.52 6.48 21.58
CA ASP A 289 -4.55 7.18 20.32
C ASP A 289 -3.55 8.35 20.28
N ALA A 290 -3.08 8.71 19.09
CA ALA A 290 -2.38 9.95 18.84
C ALA A 290 -3.25 10.84 17.93
N VAL A 291 -3.70 11.98 18.44
CA VAL A 291 -4.60 12.86 17.70
C VAL A 291 -4.00 14.26 17.60
N ALA A 292 -3.80 14.76 16.39
CA ALA A 292 -3.24 16.07 16.12
C ALA A 292 -4.24 16.96 15.39
N GLY A 293 -4.58 18.14 15.94
CA GLY A 293 -5.50 19.11 15.34
C GLY A 293 -4.97 19.60 14.00
N GLY A 294 -3.79 20.15 14.02
CA GLY A 294 -3.19 20.79 12.86
C GLY A 294 -3.37 22.29 12.89
N ALA A 295 -3.60 22.92 11.74
CA ALA A 295 -3.74 24.35 11.62
C ALA A 295 -5.21 24.75 11.53
N GLY A 296 -5.71 25.48 12.52
CA GLY A 296 -7.11 25.93 12.53
C GLY A 296 -7.70 26.08 13.92
N LYS A 297 -8.98 25.81 14.03
CA LYS A 297 -9.67 25.74 15.33
C LYS A 297 -10.37 24.41 15.49
N ASP A 298 -9.65 23.49 16.09
CA ASP A 298 -10.05 22.13 16.09
C ASP A 298 -10.85 21.72 17.33
N THR A 299 -11.59 20.65 17.17
CA THR A 299 -12.25 19.95 18.28
C THR A 299 -11.66 18.55 18.35
N VAL A 300 -10.80 18.32 19.35
CA VAL A 300 -10.04 17.09 19.49
C VAL A 300 -10.55 16.29 20.69
N ARG A 301 -10.73 14.97 20.49
CA ARG A 301 -11.10 14.02 21.53
C ARG A 301 -10.17 12.81 21.45
N GLY A 302 -9.58 12.41 22.58
CA GLY A 302 -8.89 11.14 22.67
C GLY A 302 -9.89 9.97 22.64
N GLY A 303 -10.73 9.90 23.62
CA GLY A 303 -11.72 8.84 23.77
C GLY A 303 -11.46 8.01 25.02
N THR A 304 -11.31 6.70 24.87
CA THR A 304 -11.00 5.80 25.98
C THR A 304 -9.65 5.15 25.83
N GLY A 305 -8.78 5.34 26.79
CA GLY A 305 -7.40 4.82 26.80
C GLY A 305 -6.44 5.80 27.43
N THR A 306 -5.23 5.80 26.95
CA THR A 306 -4.21 6.80 27.28
C THR A 306 -3.74 7.44 25.97
N ASP A 307 -4.17 8.68 25.75
CA ASP A 307 -4.07 9.30 24.46
C ASP A 307 -3.00 10.39 24.44
N LYS A 308 -2.47 10.70 23.26
CA LYS A 308 -1.60 11.85 23.01
C LYS A 308 -2.36 12.84 22.14
N LEU A 309 -2.64 14.04 22.67
CA LEU A 309 -3.40 15.07 21.97
C LEU A 309 -2.51 16.27 21.66
N TYR A 310 -2.21 16.49 20.41
CA TYR A 310 -1.40 17.62 19.91
C TYR A 310 -2.33 18.72 19.42
N VAL A 311 -2.37 19.85 20.15
CA VAL A 311 -3.38 20.91 19.96
C VAL A 311 -2.77 22.30 20.18
N GLU A 312 -3.37 23.34 19.58
CA GLU A 312 -3.06 24.71 19.93
C GLU A 312 -3.64 25.10 21.31
N GLU A 313 -3.17 26.23 21.89
CA GLU A 313 -3.52 26.61 23.27
C GLU A 313 -5.04 26.93 23.41
N ASP A 314 -5.69 27.45 22.37
CA ASP A 314 -7.09 27.85 22.37
C ASP A 314 -8.06 26.79 21.82
N GLU A 315 -7.56 25.63 21.47
CA GLU A 315 -8.37 24.53 20.95
C GLU A 315 -9.13 23.78 22.03
N LYS A 316 -10.25 23.19 21.61
CA LYS A 316 -11.12 22.42 22.48
C LYS A 316 -10.67 20.97 22.52
N THR A 317 -10.23 20.55 23.69
CA THR A 317 -10.05 19.13 23.99
C THR A 317 -11.22 18.68 24.86
N ALA A 318 -11.90 17.62 24.46
CA ALA A 318 -12.87 16.93 25.27
C ALA A 318 -12.28 15.56 25.68
N ASP A 319 -12.56 15.16 26.92
CA ASP A 319 -12.18 13.87 27.51
C ASP A 319 -10.66 13.67 27.74
N ALA A 320 -9.84 14.72 27.59
CA ALA A 320 -8.39 14.63 27.86
C ALA A 320 -8.11 14.48 29.37
N ALA A 321 -7.35 13.43 29.74
CA ALA A 321 -6.80 13.29 31.06
C ALA A 321 -5.59 14.22 31.27
N GLU A 322 -5.16 14.36 32.55
CA GLU A 322 -3.96 15.15 32.88
C GLU A 322 -2.71 14.49 32.26
N GLY A 323 -2.02 15.22 31.39
CA GLY A 323 -0.80 14.75 30.72
C GLY A 323 -1.01 14.16 29.33
N GLU A 324 -2.23 14.04 28.85
CA GLU A 324 -2.52 13.63 27.47
C GLU A 324 -2.40 14.78 26.47
N ARG A 325 -2.58 16.00 26.92
CA ARG A 325 -2.55 17.19 26.05
C ARG A 325 -1.14 17.77 25.94
N GLU A 326 -0.63 17.87 24.72
CA GLU A 326 0.60 18.58 24.38
C GLU A 326 0.26 19.82 23.52
N ILE A 327 0.80 20.99 23.89
CA ILE A 327 0.59 22.21 23.12
C ILE A 327 1.61 22.29 21.99
N VAL A 328 1.08 22.38 20.77
CA VAL A 328 1.86 22.58 19.55
C VAL A 328 1.63 23.99 19.04
N ASP A 329 2.69 24.73 18.80
CA ASP A 329 2.63 26.06 18.24
C ASP A 329 2.52 25.98 16.72
N MET A 330 1.34 26.29 16.19
CA MET A 330 1.08 26.33 14.74
C MET A 330 1.29 27.73 14.15
N THR A 331 1.66 28.74 14.96
CA THR A 331 2.04 30.06 14.46
C THR A 331 3.19 29.92 13.47
N ASP A 332 3.04 30.46 12.26
CA ASP A 332 4.01 30.35 11.17
C ASP A 332 4.29 28.88 10.69
N ALA A 333 3.40 27.92 11.00
CA ALA A 333 3.55 26.53 10.58
C ALA A 333 3.75 26.40 9.06
N ASP A 334 3.03 27.19 8.26
CA ASP A 334 3.16 27.24 6.80
C ASP A 334 4.56 27.64 6.31
N GLN A 335 5.35 28.31 7.15
CA GLN A 335 6.71 28.72 6.79
C GLN A 335 7.75 27.65 7.16
N ARG A 336 7.40 26.70 8.04
CA ARG A 336 8.27 25.59 8.40
C ARG A 336 8.37 24.62 7.25
N GLY A 337 9.59 24.29 6.85
CA GLY A 337 9.89 23.53 5.65
C GLY A 337 9.88 24.38 4.38
N SER A 338 10.05 25.71 4.50
CA SER A 338 10.14 26.63 3.34
C SER A 338 11.33 26.34 2.42
N SER A 339 12.35 25.65 2.93
CA SER A 339 13.48 25.15 2.16
C SER A 339 13.18 23.89 1.36
N VAL A 340 12.03 23.23 1.62
CA VAL A 340 11.56 22.01 0.97
C VAL A 340 10.66 22.38 -0.20
N SER A 341 10.87 21.79 -1.35
CA SER A 341 10.01 21.93 -2.53
C SER A 341 9.61 20.57 -3.08
N VAL A 342 8.40 20.47 -3.62
CA VAL A 342 7.83 19.22 -4.14
C VAL A 342 7.68 19.33 -5.66
N THR A 343 8.03 18.25 -6.37
CA THR A 343 7.92 18.17 -7.83
C THR A 343 7.42 16.78 -8.24
N GLY A 344 6.35 16.74 -9.04
CA GLY A 344 5.68 15.52 -9.49
C GLY A 344 4.33 15.84 -10.08
N SER A 345 3.47 14.84 -10.21
CA SER A 345 2.05 15.02 -10.57
C SER A 345 1.32 15.91 -9.57
N ALA A 346 0.15 16.42 -9.91
CA ALA A 346 -0.65 17.23 -9.00
C ALA A 346 -1.07 16.41 -7.77
N GLU A 347 -1.49 15.18 -7.99
CA GLU A 347 -1.88 14.22 -6.97
C GLU A 347 -0.71 13.93 -6.01
N PHE A 348 0.48 13.68 -6.57
CA PHE A 348 1.69 13.49 -5.76
C PHE A 348 2.00 14.73 -4.91
N GLN A 349 1.88 15.94 -5.48
CA GLN A 349 2.16 17.16 -4.75
C GLN A 349 1.16 17.38 -3.61
N ALA A 350 -0.14 17.17 -3.84
CA ALA A 350 -1.17 17.26 -2.81
C ALA A 350 -0.90 16.27 -1.68
N ARG A 351 -0.60 15.01 -2.04
CA ARG A 351 -0.30 13.95 -1.08
C ARG A 351 0.94 14.24 -0.21
N VAL A 352 2.03 14.72 -0.80
CA VAL A 352 3.24 15.11 -0.05
C VAL A 352 2.99 16.35 0.80
N GLN A 353 2.13 17.27 0.35
CA GLN A 353 1.75 18.44 1.14
C GLN A 353 1.01 18.02 2.40
N SER A 354 0.08 17.05 2.32
CA SER A 354 -0.60 16.47 3.48
C SER A 354 0.42 15.88 4.47
N ASP A 355 1.37 15.04 4.01
CA ASP A 355 2.44 14.52 4.88
C ASP A 355 3.29 15.61 5.54
N LEU A 356 3.58 16.72 4.84
CA LEU A 356 4.32 17.83 5.42
C LEU A 356 3.48 18.62 6.45
N ASP A 357 2.18 18.74 6.23
CA ASP A 357 1.26 19.37 7.17
C ASP A 357 1.09 18.51 8.43
N ALA A 358 1.00 17.17 8.27
CA ALA A 358 1.07 16.23 9.38
C ALA A 358 2.35 16.39 10.21
N MET A 359 3.52 16.55 9.56
CA MET A 359 4.76 16.85 10.28
C MET A 359 4.71 18.20 11.00
N ARG A 360 4.06 19.21 10.45
CA ARG A 360 3.91 20.54 11.10
C ARG A 360 3.06 20.47 12.36
N SER A 361 2.11 19.55 12.43
CA SER A 361 1.23 19.33 13.58
C SER A 361 1.87 18.52 14.72
N LEU A 362 3.09 18.00 14.53
CA LEU A 362 3.79 17.15 15.50
C LEU A 362 5.13 17.78 15.94
N PRO A 363 5.51 17.69 17.22
CA PRO A 363 6.74 18.29 17.74
C PRO A 363 8.00 17.89 16.99
N SER A 364 8.19 16.57 16.77
CA SER A 364 9.36 16.04 16.07
C SER A 364 9.43 16.48 14.60
N GLY A 365 8.27 16.54 13.94
CA GLY A 365 8.16 17.01 12.57
C GLY A 365 8.54 18.48 12.45
N GLN A 366 8.06 19.33 13.36
CA GLN A 366 8.45 20.74 13.43
C GLN A 366 9.95 20.91 13.62
N ASP A 367 10.58 20.12 14.50
CA ASP A 367 12.01 20.20 14.76
C ASP A 367 12.83 19.80 13.54
N LEU A 368 12.41 18.76 12.81
CA LEU A 368 13.06 18.37 11.58
C LEU A 368 12.94 19.45 10.49
N LEU A 369 11.76 20.00 10.29
CA LEU A 369 11.53 21.07 9.30
C LEU A 369 12.33 22.33 9.63
N ARG A 370 12.41 22.73 10.92
CA ARG A 370 13.30 23.83 11.38
C ARG A 370 14.77 23.54 11.09
N SER A 371 15.22 22.28 11.27
CA SER A 371 16.59 21.89 10.97
C SER A 371 16.91 22.01 9.48
N LEU A 372 15.99 21.62 8.60
CA LEU A 372 16.13 21.81 7.16
C LEU A 372 16.22 23.29 6.77
N ASP A 373 15.32 24.12 7.29
CA ASP A 373 15.30 25.56 6.99
C ASP A 373 16.55 26.28 7.53
N GLY A 374 16.99 25.92 8.74
CA GLY A 374 18.17 26.49 9.39
C GLY A 374 19.48 26.19 8.65
N SER A 375 19.54 25.18 7.82
CA SER A 375 20.71 24.80 7.04
C SER A 375 21.10 25.81 5.96
N GLY A 376 20.14 26.61 5.46
CA GLY A 376 20.28 27.50 4.31
C GLY A 376 20.45 26.77 2.98
N LYS A 377 20.19 25.46 2.95
CA LYS A 377 20.23 24.58 1.75
C LYS A 377 18.81 24.28 1.28
N LYS A 378 18.69 23.66 0.10
CA LYS A 378 17.40 23.30 -0.49
C LYS A 378 17.23 21.79 -0.49
N THR A 379 16.01 21.34 -0.20
CA THR A 379 15.58 19.97 -0.33
C THR A 379 14.48 19.88 -1.39
N VAL A 380 14.60 18.97 -2.33
CA VAL A 380 13.61 18.74 -3.38
C VAL A 380 13.05 17.33 -3.25
N ILE A 381 11.75 17.21 -2.98
CA ILE A 381 11.05 15.92 -2.97
C ILE A 381 10.54 15.64 -4.39
N ARG A 382 10.78 14.43 -4.87
CA ARG A 382 10.40 13.96 -6.22
C ARG A 382 9.65 12.66 -6.17
N GLU A 383 8.67 12.56 -7.03
CA GLU A 383 7.88 11.35 -7.24
C GLU A 383 8.74 10.19 -7.77
N THR A 384 8.51 8.99 -7.22
CA THR A 384 9.12 7.75 -7.70
C THR A 384 8.16 6.58 -7.51
N ALA A 385 8.19 5.63 -8.45
CA ALA A 385 7.52 4.34 -8.31
C ALA A 385 8.41 3.28 -7.62
N GLN A 386 9.63 3.65 -7.23
CA GLN A 386 10.60 2.78 -6.55
C GLN A 386 10.60 3.01 -5.05
N GLY A 387 11.55 2.43 -4.35
CA GLY A 387 11.73 2.69 -2.92
C GLY A 387 12.17 4.12 -2.62
N ASN A 388 11.85 4.61 -1.43
CA ASN A 388 12.26 5.92 -0.96
C ASN A 388 13.79 6.01 -0.86
N SER A 389 14.33 7.18 -1.10
CA SER A 389 15.78 7.44 -0.99
C SER A 389 16.09 8.93 -0.91
N ALA A 390 17.16 9.30 -0.23
CA ALA A 390 17.70 10.65 -0.24
C ALA A 390 19.11 10.70 -0.84
N GLY A 391 19.48 11.82 -1.44
CA GLY A 391 20.80 12.05 -2.01
C GLY A 391 21.17 13.53 -2.08
N GLY A 392 22.45 13.85 -1.90
CA GLY A 392 22.98 15.22 -2.00
C GLY A 392 23.44 15.57 -3.40
N THR A 393 23.36 16.83 -3.80
CA THR A 393 23.89 17.32 -5.09
C THR A 393 25.41 17.27 -5.14
N ASN A 394 26.07 17.44 -3.99
CA ASN A 394 27.48 17.15 -3.80
C ASN A 394 27.65 16.28 -2.55
N PHE A 395 27.49 14.99 -2.71
CA PHE A 395 27.41 14.03 -1.63
C PHE A 395 28.58 14.10 -0.63
N ASN A 396 29.80 14.40 -1.12
CA ASN A 396 31.00 14.52 -0.27
C ASN A 396 30.94 15.70 0.72
N ASP A 397 30.22 16.78 0.39
CA ASP A 397 30.08 17.94 1.28
C ASP A 397 29.04 17.68 2.40
N GLY A 398 28.22 16.63 2.26
CA GLY A 398 27.23 16.22 3.25
C GLY A 398 27.78 15.45 4.45
N PHE A 399 29.02 14.94 4.36
CA PHE A 399 29.61 14.17 5.44
C PHE A 399 30.26 15.03 6.53
N MET A 400 30.25 14.52 7.76
CA MET A 400 31.09 15.06 8.84
C MET A 400 32.56 14.96 8.49
N ASN A 401 33.34 15.93 8.94
CA ASN A 401 34.79 15.90 8.86
C ASN A 401 35.36 14.80 9.79
N ALA A 402 36.60 14.37 9.53
CA ALA A 402 37.25 13.32 10.33
C ALA A 402 37.49 13.71 11.82
N ASP A 403 37.41 15.00 12.13
CA ASP A 403 37.48 15.52 13.51
C ASP A 403 36.11 15.61 14.21
N GLY A 404 35.04 15.09 13.60
CA GLY A 404 33.67 15.12 14.10
C GLY A 404 32.95 16.46 13.93
N THR A 405 33.55 17.44 13.25
CA THR A 405 32.88 18.69 12.95
C THR A 405 31.98 18.55 11.70
N PRO A 406 30.89 19.33 11.58
CA PRO A 406 30.07 19.32 10.38
C PRO A 406 30.85 19.68 9.12
N GLY A 407 30.54 18.99 8.00
CA GLY A 407 31.01 19.36 6.66
C GLY A 407 30.33 20.63 6.16
N LYS A 408 30.51 20.93 4.87
CA LYS A 408 29.95 22.17 4.27
C LYS A 408 28.44 22.14 4.08
N GLY A 409 27.86 20.95 4.10
CA GLY A 409 26.47 20.71 3.69
C GLY A 409 26.24 20.89 2.20
N THR A 410 25.21 20.26 1.69
CA THR A 410 24.84 20.28 0.26
C THR A 410 23.33 20.31 0.10
N ASP A 411 22.82 20.82 -1.01
CA ASP A 411 21.41 20.65 -1.36
C ASP A 411 21.07 19.15 -1.49
N ALA A 412 19.86 18.77 -1.12
CA ALA A 412 19.40 17.40 -1.09
C ALA A 412 18.23 17.15 -2.05
N GLN A 413 18.12 15.90 -2.51
CA GLN A 413 16.98 15.39 -3.25
C GLN A 413 16.44 14.14 -2.55
N VAL A 414 15.15 14.13 -2.30
CA VAL A 414 14.39 12.97 -1.77
C VAL A 414 13.54 12.39 -2.89
N ASN A 415 13.72 11.12 -3.20
CA ASN A 415 12.80 10.38 -4.06
C ASN A 415 11.80 9.68 -3.14
N TYR A 416 10.53 9.92 -3.31
CA TYR A 416 9.49 9.48 -2.41
C TYR A 416 8.37 8.75 -3.15
N ASN A 417 7.93 7.64 -2.55
CA ASN A 417 6.79 6.84 -3.00
C ASN A 417 5.70 6.90 -1.92
N THR A 418 4.61 7.60 -2.21
CA THR A 418 3.51 7.86 -1.29
C THR A 418 2.72 6.60 -0.90
N THR A 419 2.75 5.56 -1.72
CA THR A 419 1.98 4.32 -1.48
C THR A 419 2.77 3.22 -0.76
N ARG A 420 4.00 3.52 -0.29
CA ARG A 420 4.84 2.52 0.38
C ARG A 420 4.58 2.49 1.88
N ILE A 421 3.64 1.65 2.30
CA ILE A 421 3.19 1.52 3.70
C ILE A 421 3.87 0.39 4.48
N SER A 422 4.60 -0.51 3.83
CA SER A 422 5.29 -1.62 4.50
C SER A 422 6.71 -1.82 3.98
N LEU A 423 7.62 -2.17 4.90
CA LEU A 423 9.01 -2.57 4.61
C LEU A 423 9.21 -4.09 4.78
N GLY A 424 8.24 -4.80 5.36
CA GLY A 424 8.32 -6.23 5.66
C GLY A 424 7.21 -6.70 6.59
N THR A 425 7.44 -7.81 7.30
CA THR A 425 6.42 -8.51 8.09
C THR A 425 6.44 -8.21 9.59
N GLU A 426 7.46 -7.53 10.11
CA GLU A 426 7.49 -7.14 11.53
C GLU A 426 6.58 -5.92 11.76
N GLU A 427 5.97 -5.80 12.94
CA GLU A 427 5.01 -4.74 13.24
C GLU A 427 5.57 -3.33 12.98
N TRP A 428 6.81 -3.05 13.39
CA TRP A 428 7.47 -1.77 13.15
C TRP A 428 7.79 -1.48 11.67
N MET A 429 7.73 -2.52 10.79
CA MET A 429 7.93 -2.36 9.34
C MET A 429 6.67 -1.86 8.62
N ASN A 430 5.51 -2.00 9.25
CA ASN A 430 4.27 -1.40 8.79
C ASN A 430 4.20 0.03 9.34
N ARG A 431 4.12 1.00 8.47
CA ARG A 431 4.20 2.42 8.85
C ARG A 431 3.42 3.30 7.87
N PRO A 432 2.79 4.37 8.35
CA PRO A 432 2.24 5.39 7.46
C PRO A 432 3.32 5.97 6.53
N PRO A 433 2.97 6.40 5.33
CA PRO A 433 3.91 7.01 4.39
C PRO A 433 4.67 8.20 4.97
N VAL A 434 4.05 9.04 5.80
CA VAL A 434 4.67 10.18 6.48
C VAL A 434 5.95 9.77 7.25
N VAL A 435 5.96 8.62 7.92
CA VAL A 435 7.15 8.07 8.61
C VAL A 435 8.26 7.76 7.62
N GLY A 436 7.89 7.29 6.42
CA GLY A 436 8.83 7.07 5.33
C GLY A 436 9.43 8.34 4.79
N LEU A 437 8.63 9.37 4.60
CA LEU A 437 9.10 10.70 4.18
C LEU A 437 9.98 11.32 5.25
N PHE A 438 9.56 11.26 6.52
CA PHE A 438 10.35 11.77 7.65
C PHE A 438 11.75 11.16 7.68
N HIS A 439 11.86 9.84 7.54
CA HIS A 439 13.15 9.13 7.50
C HIS A 439 14.07 9.69 6.40
N GLU A 440 13.57 9.85 5.18
CA GLU A 440 14.36 10.39 4.07
C GLU A 440 14.69 11.89 4.26
N LEU A 441 13.80 12.66 4.90
CA LEU A 441 14.08 14.05 5.24
C LEU A 441 15.12 14.18 6.36
N VAL A 442 15.23 13.21 7.26
CA VAL A 442 16.34 13.15 8.22
C VAL A 442 17.67 13.00 7.48
N HIS A 443 17.77 12.11 6.50
CA HIS A 443 18.97 12.02 5.66
C HIS A 443 19.24 13.32 4.90
N ALA A 444 18.19 13.96 4.35
CA ALA A 444 18.32 15.25 3.69
C ALA A 444 18.82 16.34 4.64
N SER A 445 18.31 16.37 5.89
CA SER A 445 18.78 17.29 6.93
C SER A 445 20.27 17.08 7.26
N ASP A 446 20.71 15.83 7.38
CA ASP A 446 22.12 15.51 7.59
C ASP A 446 22.99 15.98 6.43
N MET A 447 22.55 15.77 5.19
CA MET A 447 23.27 16.25 4.01
C MET A 447 23.36 17.78 3.98
N ASN A 448 22.22 18.44 4.25
CA ASN A 448 22.14 19.90 4.24
C ASN A 448 23.06 20.53 5.30
N ASN A 449 23.15 19.92 6.46
CA ASN A 449 23.95 20.39 7.59
C ASN A 449 25.39 19.85 7.59
N GLY A 450 25.74 18.94 6.68
CA GLY A 450 27.08 18.32 6.64
C GLY A 450 27.34 17.34 7.76
N THR A 451 26.29 16.68 8.27
CA THR A 451 26.32 15.80 9.45
C THR A 451 26.12 14.32 9.14
N LEU A 452 26.18 13.92 7.87
CA LEU A 452 26.10 12.49 7.50
C LEU A 452 27.17 11.68 8.24
N ALA A 453 26.73 10.63 8.93
CA ALA A 453 27.61 9.77 9.70
C ALA A 453 28.47 8.88 8.79
N LEU A 454 29.80 8.86 9.05
CA LEU A 454 30.74 7.97 8.37
C LEU A 454 30.77 6.58 9.01
N GLY A 455 31.25 5.59 8.26
CA GLY A 455 31.48 4.24 8.73
C GLY A 455 30.27 3.32 8.63
N SER A 456 30.37 2.18 9.31
CA SER A 456 29.31 1.17 9.36
C SER A 456 29.40 0.37 10.65
N LYS A 457 28.25 -0.07 11.16
CA LYS A 457 28.11 -0.97 12.29
C LYS A 457 27.40 -2.24 11.84
N ASP A 458 27.93 -3.40 12.21
CA ASP A 458 27.34 -4.70 11.87
C ASP A 458 27.00 -4.88 10.39
N GLY A 459 27.77 -4.23 9.50
CA GLY A 459 27.57 -4.25 8.04
C GLY A 459 26.54 -3.24 7.52
N THR A 460 25.88 -2.47 8.40
CA THR A 460 24.96 -1.39 8.04
C THR A 460 25.70 -0.05 8.13
N ARG A 461 25.53 0.82 7.11
CA ARG A 461 26.12 2.16 7.14
C ARG A 461 25.55 2.97 8.31
N ASN A 462 26.41 3.68 9.04
CA ASN A 462 25.99 4.47 10.22
C ASN A 462 24.90 5.51 9.92
N LEU A 463 24.82 6.00 8.69
CA LEU A 463 23.76 6.95 8.29
C LEU A 463 22.34 6.38 8.52
N GLU A 464 22.15 5.08 8.34
CA GLU A 464 20.83 4.44 8.49
C GLU A 464 20.41 4.33 9.97
N PRO A 465 21.19 3.74 10.88
CA PRO A 465 20.88 3.77 12.31
C PRO A 465 20.73 5.19 12.85
N SER A 466 21.55 6.14 12.39
CA SER A 466 21.44 7.54 12.78
C SER A 466 20.10 8.15 12.40
N ALA A 467 19.59 7.86 11.18
CA ALA A 467 18.32 8.39 10.71
C ALA A 467 17.12 7.91 11.55
N VAL A 468 17.20 6.73 12.17
CA VAL A 468 16.16 6.25 13.09
C VAL A 468 16.40 6.61 14.56
N GLY A 469 17.51 7.29 14.88
CA GLY A 469 17.87 7.67 16.25
C GLY A 469 18.49 6.54 17.06
N LEU A 470 19.09 5.54 16.41
CA LEU A 470 19.82 4.47 17.07
C LEU A 470 21.30 4.83 17.27
N PRO A 471 21.99 4.22 18.26
CA PRO A 471 23.41 4.43 18.47
C PRO A 471 24.25 4.00 17.25
N ILE A 472 25.25 4.80 16.92
CA ILE A 472 26.18 4.58 15.81
C ILE A 472 27.63 4.51 16.29
N ASP A 473 28.45 3.76 15.57
CA ASP A 473 29.89 3.65 15.76
C ASP A 473 30.59 4.66 14.84
N LEU A 474 31.00 5.80 15.39
CA LEU A 474 31.63 6.88 14.62
C LEU A 474 33.11 6.64 14.35
N ASP A 475 33.82 5.97 15.24
CA ASP A 475 35.29 5.80 15.19
C ASP A 475 35.74 4.38 14.78
N GLN A 476 34.77 3.48 14.61
CA GLN A 476 34.98 2.07 14.24
C GLN A 476 35.85 1.30 15.29
N ASP A 477 35.85 1.74 16.55
CA ASP A 477 36.52 1.09 17.65
C ASP A 477 35.48 0.40 18.55
N PRO A 478 35.38 -0.94 18.55
CA PRO A 478 34.40 -1.67 19.33
C PRO A 478 34.58 -1.55 20.84
N SER A 479 35.67 -0.93 21.30
CA SER A 479 35.93 -0.67 22.72
C SER A 479 35.35 0.65 23.20
N THR A 480 34.94 1.54 22.31
CA THR A 480 34.29 2.81 22.66
C THR A 480 32.76 2.68 22.58
N PRO A 481 32.02 3.37 23.48
CA PRO A 481 30.59 3.37 23.44
C PRO A 481 30.05 4.02 22.15
N ASP A 482 29.07 3.38 21.51
CA ASP A 482 28.29 3.97 20.42
C ASP A 482 27.55 5.23 20.88
N VAL A 483 27.35 6.18 20.00
CA VAL A 483 26.68 7.45 20.28
C VAL A 483 25.40 7.61 19.47
N VAL A 484 24.40 8.24 20.08
CA VAL A 484 23.23 8.73 19.36
C VAL A 484 23.56 10.12 18.83
N GLN A 485 23.41 10.31 17.52
CA GLN A 485 23.67 11.60 16.89
C GLN A 485 22.66 12.64 17.38
N GLY A 486 23.13 13.72 17.98
CA GLY A 486 22.30 14.81 18.48
C GLY A 486 22.02 15.87 17.42
N GLY A 487 21.12 16.80 17.75
CA GLY A 487 20.89 18.03 16.98
C GLY A 487 19.69 18.00 16.03
N ARG A 488 19.06 16.84 15.84
CA ARG A 488 17.79 16.67 15.11
C ARG A 488 17.04 15.42 15.59
N PRO A 489 15.71 15.34 15.44
CA PRO A 489 14.98 14.12 15.75
C PRO A 489 15.28 13.00 14.72
N GLY A 490 15.32 11.75 15.16
CA GLY A 490 15.31 10.58 14.28
C GLY A 490 13.91 10.01 14.10
N GLU A 491 13.73 9.05 13.18
CA GLU A 491 12.46 8.41 12.89
C GLU A 491 11.72 7.90 14.14
N ASN A 492 12.45 7.35 15.12
CA ASN A 492 11.84 6.82 16.34
C ASN A 492 11.17 7.89 17.22
N VAL A 493 11.55 9.16 17.11
CA VAL A 493 10.87 10.25 17.83
C VAL A 493 9.51 10.53 17.19
N LEU A 494 9.43 10.58 15.84
CA LEU A 494 8.14 10.69 15.15
C LEU A 494 7.23 9.48 15.42
N ARG A 495 7.82 8.29 15.48
CA ARG A 495 7.06 7.08 15.84
C ARG A 495 6.50 7.16 17.25
N ASP A 496 7.25 7.74 18.20
CA ASP A 496 6.74 7.99 19.54
C ASP A 496 5.61 9.03 19.53
N ASP A 497 5.76 10.14 18.81
CA ASP A 497 4.67 11.12 18.65
C ASP A 497 3.39 10.46 18.11
N LEU A 498 3.52 9.59 17.15
CA LEU A 498 2.40 8.86 16.53
C LEU A 498 1.99 7.58 17.27
N ASN A 499 2.49 7.34 18.46
CA ASN A 499 2.23 6.12 19.24
C ASN A 499 2.51 4.81 18.48
N LEU A 500 3.47 4.81 17.58
CA LEU A 500 3.86 3.67 16.75
C LEU A 500 5.01 2.88 17.40
N PRO A 501 5.11 1.56 17.16
CA PRO A 501 6.26 0.77 17.58
C PRO A 501 7.56 1.35 17.05
N THR A 502 8.54 1.56 17.94
CA THR A 502 9.85 2.06 17.56
C THR A 502 10.62 1.04 16.73
N ARG A 503 11.43 1.51 15.82
CA ARG A 503 12.30 0.68 15.00
C ARG A 503 13.52 0.23 15.80
N PRO A 504 13.66 -1.07 16.15
CA PRO A 504 14.68 -1.55 17.07
C PRO A 504 16.03 -1.81 16.37
N ARG A 505 16.05 -1.91 15.04
CA ARG A 505 17.22 -2.26 14.22
C ARG A 505 17.03 -1.82 12.77
N TYR A 506 18.12 -1.85 12.02
CA TYR A 506 18.14 -1.57 10.61
C TYR A 506 18.30 -2.85 9.77
#